data_e48261e050ea886bda99a955b22009a0
#
_entry.id   e48261e050ea886bda99a955b22009a0
#
_cell.length_a   1.000
_cell.length_b   1.000
_cell.length_c   1.000
_cell.angle_alpha   90.00
_cell.angle_beta   90.00
_cell.angle_gamma   90.00
#
_symmetry.space_group_name_H-M   'P 1'
#
loop_
_entity.id
_entity.type
_entity.pdbx_description
1 polymer ?
#
loop_
_entity_poly.entity_id
_entity_poly.type
_entity_poly.pdbx_seq_one_letter_code
_entity_poly.pdbx_strand_id
1 'polypeptide(L)'
;TIATILGFAYIMNFSGMAITLGYAVATTGVAFPFFAALLGWLGVFMTGSDTSTNALFGKLQAVTAEKLGIDPVIAMSANTCGGVCGKMISPQSISVATGSTGMVGRESEIFRFTFKHSIAMACIVGVLHLLWAYVFPGIVPAYVKPVAAAAAAVAAGAKASINPDGLMWLGIFVGIITCVTLLARRLGANLEAPVE
;
A
#
# COMPACT_ATOMS: atom_id res chain seq x y z
N THR A 1 -2.28 -11.74 -9.62
CA THR A 1 -2.20 -10.26 -9.55
C THR A 1 -1.17 -9.78 -8.52
N ILE A 2 -1.25 -10.17 -7.21
CA ILE A 2 -0.30 -9.70 -6.19
C ILE A 2 1.13 -10.12 -6.50
N ALA A 3 1.37 -11.40 -6.83
CA ALA A 3 2.71 -11.90 -7.18
C ALA A 3 3.32 -11.17 -8.39
N THR A 4 2.51 -10.85 -9.39
CA THR A 4 2.96 -10.11 -10.57
C THR A 4 3.37 -8.68 -10.22
N ILE A 5 2.60 -7.99 -9.37
CA ILE A 5 2.89 -6.63 -8.93
C ILE A 5 4.16 -6.61 -8.05
N LEU A 6 4.30 -7.59 -7.14
CA LEU A 6 5.51 -7.72 -6.33
C LEU A 6 6.73 -8.01 -7.21
N GLY A 7 6.62 -8.90 -8.20
CA GLY A 7 7.68 -9.16 -9.18
C GLY A 7 8.09 -7.89 -9.93
N PHE A 8 7.13 -7.10 -10.40
CA PHE A 8 7.40 -5.83 -11.05
C PHE A 8 8.05 -4.81 -10.11
N ALA A 9 7.59 -4.71 -8.85
CA ALA A 9 8.19 -3.84 -7.84
C ALA A 9 9.66 -4.25 -7.55
N TYR A 10 9.94 -5.55 -7.49
CA TYR A 10 11.31 -6.04 -7.37
C TYR A 10 12.19 -5.63 -8.55
N ILE A 11 11.73 -5.83 -9.79
CA ILE A 11 12.47 -5.43 -11.00
C ILE A 11 12.74 -3.92 -10.96
N MET A 12 11.74 -3.11 -10.66
CA MET A 12 11.86 -1.66 -10.59
C MET A 12 12.86 -1.20 -9.52
N ASN A 13 12.91 -1.90 -8.39
CA ASN A 13 13.84 -1.59 -7.30
C ASN A 13 15.27 -2.03 -7.61
N PHE A 14 15.47 -3.22 -8.17
CA PHE A 14 16.80 -3.75 -8.48
C PHE A 14 17.43 -3.13 -9.73
N SER A 15 16.62 -2.72 -10.72
CA SER A 15 17.09 -2.00 -11.91
C SER A 15 17.51 -0.56 -11.63
N GLY A 16 17.26 -0.03 -10.42
CA GLY A 16 17.52 1.37 -10.09
C GLY A 16 16.45 2.34 -10.63
N MET A 17 15.43 1.83 -11.32
CA MET A 17 14.35 2.65 -11.89
C MET A 17 13.62 3.45 -10.81
N ALA A 18 13.34 2.85 -9.64
CA ALA A 18 12.73 3.55 -8.51
C ALA A 18 13.55 4.75 -8.06
N ILE A 19 14.88 4.63 -8.05
CA ILE A 19 15.80 5.72 -7.67
C ILE A 19 15.78 6.82 -8.74
N THR A 20 15.83 6.45 -10.02
CA THR A 20 15.81 7.43 -11.13
C THR A 20 14.49 8.21 -11.16
N LEU A 21 13.36 7.51 -11.02
CA LEU A 21 12.04 8.15 -10.93
C LEU A 21 11.93 9.01 -9.67
N GLY A 22 12.45 8.55 -8.54
CA GLY A 22 12.50 9.34 -7.30
C GLY A 22 13.26 10.65 -7.50
N TYR A 23 14.36 10.63 -8.23
CA TYR A 23 15.08 11.85 -8.57
C TYR A 23 14.30 12.78 -9.51
N ALA A 24 13.58 12.24 -10.47
CA ALA A 24 12.72 13.04 -11.33
C ALA A 24 11.57 13.67 -10.54
N VAL A 25 10.93 12.92 -9.64
CA VAL A 25 9.85 13.46 -8.80
C VAL A 25 10.38 14.45 -7.75
N ALA A 26 11.63 14.32 -7.31
CA ALA A 26 12.27 15.29 -6.41
C ALA A 26 12.37 16.71 -6.99
N THR A 27 12.24 16.88 -8.31
CA THR A 27 12.16 18.20 -8.93
C THR A 27 10.94 19.02 -8.49
N THR A 28 9.90 18.37 -7.91
CA THR A 28 8.74 19.06 -7.33
C THR A 28 9.09 19.83 -6.04
N GLY A 29 10.27 19.56 -5.45
CA GLY A 29 10.81 20.31 -4.31
C GLY A 29 9.87 20.29 -3.10
N VAL A 30 9.60 21.48 -2.56
CA VAL A 30 8.78 21.68 -1.35
C VAL A 30 7.35 21.12 -1.49
N ALA A 31 6.80 21.04 -2.69
CA ALA A 31 5.46 20.51 -2.92
C ALA A 31 5.42 18.97 -2.93
N PHE A 32 6.54 18.28 -2.78
CA PHE A 32 6.61 16.82 -2.85
C PHE A 32 5.64 16.09 -1.92
N PRO A 33 5.45 16.44 -0.63
CA PRO A 33 4.50 15.73 0.24
C PRO A 33 3.06 15.75 -0.29
N PHE A 34 2.66 16.82 -0.97
CA PHE A 34 1.36 16.90 -1.65
C PHE A 34 1.29 15.93 -2.83
N PHE A 35 2.31 15.93 -3.68
CA PHE A 35 2.37 15.03 -4.83
C PHE A 35 2.54 13.56 -4.42
N ALA A 36 3.18 13.29 -3.29
CA ALA A 36 3.29 11.95 -2.72
C ALA A 36 1.92 11.33 -2.46
N ALA A 37 0.97 12.11 -1.91
CA ALA A 37 -0.41 11.66 -1.73
C ALA A 37 -1.13 11.39 -3.06
N LEU A 38 -0.93 12.25 -4.06
CA LEU A 38 -1.53 12.06 -5.40
C LEU A 38 -0.92 10.85 -6.13
N LEU A 39 0.36 10.56 -5.94
CA LEU A 39 0.98 9.33 -6.48
C LEU A 39 0.36 8.08 -5.85
N GLY A 40 0.15 8.07 -4.54
CA GLY A 40 -0.57 7.01 -3.86
C GLY A 40 -1.99 6.85 -4.37
N TRP A 41 -2.73 7.96 -4.49
CA TRP A 41 -4.07 8.00 -5.05
C TRP A 41 -4.14 7.37 -6.44
N LEU A 42 -3.24 7.79 -7.35
CA LEU A 42 -3.15 7.25 -8.71
C LEU A 42 -2.77 5.76 -8.71
N GLY A 43 -1.83 5.38 -7.85
CA GLY A 43 -1.38 4.00 -7.74
C GLY A 43 -2.49 3.04 -7.32
N VAL A 44 -3.29 3.40 -6.32
CA VAL A 44 -4.42 2.56 -5.88
C VAL A 44 -5.57 2.61 -6.88
N PHE A 45 -5.82 3.73 -7.52
CA PHE A 45 -6.76 3.77 -8.64
C PHE A 45 -6.42 2.73 -9.70
N MET A 46 -5.15 2.63 -10.11
CA MET A 46 -4.70 1.70 -11.14
C MET A 46 -4.64 0.24 -10.66
N THR A 47 -4.13 0.00 -9.46
CA THR A 47 -3.89 -1.36 -8.94
C THR A 47 -5.10 -1.96 -8.21
N GLY A 48 -5.98 -1.11 -7.71
CA GLY A 48 -7.09 -1.48 -6.83
C GLY A 48 -6.63 -1.93 -5.43
N SER A 49 -5.34 -1.80 -5.09
CA SER A 49 -4.75 -2.32 -3.84
C SER A 49 -3.75 -1.35 -3.25
N ASP A 50 -4.00 -0.90 -2.03
CA ASP A 50 -3.07 -0.05 -1.28
C ASP A 50 -1.75 -0.76 -0.99
N THR A 51 -1.80 -2.02 -0.56
CA THR A 51 -0.62 -2.85 -0.32
C THR A 51 0.26 -2.95 -1.57
N SER A 52 -0.33 -3.19 -2.74
CA SER A 52 0.39 -3.28 -4.00
C SER A 52 1.02 -1.93 -4.39
N THR A 53 0.32 -0.84 -4.16
CA THR A 53 0.80 0.52 -4.42
C THR A 53 1.95 0.88 -3.49
N ASN A 54 1.85 0.54 -2.21
CA ASN A 54 2.93 0.76 -1.25
C ASN A 54 4.18 -0.08 -1.60
N ALA A 55 4.01 -1.32 -2.03
CA ALA A 55 5.13 -2.14 -2.52
C ALA A 55 5.78 -1.55 -3.77
N LEU A 56 4.99 -0.96 -4.67
CA LEU A 56 5.46 -0.38 -5.92
C LEU A 56 6.18 0.96 -5.71
N PHE A 57 5.55 1.88 -5.00
CA PHE A 57 6.02 3.26 -4.86
C PHE A 57 6.73 3.58 -3.54
N GLY A 58 6.66 2.70 -2.54
CA GLY A 58 7.22 2.99 -1.22
C GLY A 58 8.70 3.36 -1.26
N LYS A 59 9.53 2.61 -2.01
CA LYS A 59 10.96 2.92 -2.14
C LYS A 59 11.20 4.23 -2.91
N LEU A 60 10.44 4.49 -3.96
CA LEU A 60 10.49 5.75 -4.70
C LEU A 60 10.18 6.93 -3.77
N GLN A 61 9.11 6.83 -3.00
CA GLN A 61 8.69 7.86 -2.04
C GLN A 61 9.76 8.11 -0.98
N ALA A 62 10.33 7.03 -0.40
CA ALA A 62 11.37 7.15 0.62
C ALA A 62 12.65 7.81 0.08
N VAL A 63 13.15 7.38 -1.09
CA VAL A 63 14.36 7.94 -1.72
C VAL A 63 14.15 9.41 -2.09
N THR A 64 12.96 9.76 -2.60
CA THR A 64 12.64 11.15 -2.95
C THR A 64 12.61 12.03 -1.70
N ALA A 65 11.97 11.57 -0.61
CA ALA A 65 11.93 12.28 0.66
C ALA A 65 13.33 12.49 1.24
N GLU A 66 14.16 11.44 1.28
CA GLU A 66 15.55 11.53 1.75
C GLU A 66 16.35 12.57 0.94
N LYS A 67 16.19 12.61 -0.37
CA LYS A 67 16.86 13.58 -1.23
C LYS A 67 16.44 15.02 -0.96
N LEU A 68 15.17 15.23 -0.58
CA LEU A 68 14.61 16.55 -0.27
C LEU A 68 14.81 16.94 1.20
N GLY A 69 15.43 16.09 2.02
CA GLY A 69 15.60 16.34 3.45
C GLY A 69 14.28 16.25 4.23
N ILE A 70 13.27 15.56 3.70
CA ILE A 70 11.97 15.31 4.34
C ILE A 70 12.02 13.93 4.99
N ASP A 71 11.37 13.78 6.15
CA ASP A 71 11.29 12.46 6.79
C ASP A 71 10.54 11.47 5.86
N PRO A 72 11.16 10.30 5.53
CA PRO A 72 10.53 9.29 4.68
C PRO A 72 9.16 8.81 5.19
N VAL A 73 8.91 8.85 6.51
CA VAL A 73 7.61 8.49 7.11
C VAL A 73 6.49 9.38 6.55
N ILE A 74 6.75 10.67 6.37
CA ILE A 74 5.78 11.62 5.82
C ILE A 74 5.41 11.24 4.38
N ALA A 75 6.39 10.94 3.55
CA ALA A 75 6.14 10.59 2.15
C ALA A 75 5.42 9.24 2.02
N MET A 76 5.83 8.24 2.81
CA MET A 76 5.23 6.92 2.79
C MET A 76 3.79 6.94 3.35
N SER A 77 3.54 7.72 4.41
CA SER A 77 2.19 7.91 4.94
C SER A 77 1.31 8.67 3.96
N ALA A 78 1.84 9.69 3.27
CA ALA A 78 1.13 10.40 2.21
C ALA A 78 0.71 9.45 1.08
N ASN A 79 1.62 8.55 0.65
CA ASN A 79 1.31 7.53 -0.35
C ASN A 79 0.15 6.64 0.08
N THR A 80 0.20 6.12 1.31
CA THR A 80 -0.84 5.24 1.85
C THR A 80 -2.18 5.97 2.02
N CYS A 81 -2.18 7.14 2.66
CA CYS A 81 -3.42 7.90 2.89
C CYS A 81 -4.05 8.40 1.58
N GLY A 82 -3.22 8.84 0.63
CA GLY A 82 -3.67 9.18 -0.71
C GLY A 82 -4.24 7.97 -1.44
N GLY A 83 -3.60 6.82 -1.28
CA GLY A 83 -4.04 5.53 -1.82
C GLY A 83 -5.45 5.16 -1.39
N VAL A 84 -5.77 5.31 -0.11
CA VAL A 84 -7.13 5.07 0.42
C VAL A 84 -8.17 5.90 -0.33
N CYS A 85 -7.88 7.17 -0.64
CA CYS A 85 -8.76 8.01 -1.44
C CYS A 85 -8.93 7.48 -2.88
N GLY A 86 -7.85 6.94 -3.48
CA GLY A 86 -7.87 6.33 -4.82
C GLY A 86 -8.69 5.04 -4.88
N LYS A 87 -8.81 4.33 -3.77
CA LYS A 87 -9.62 3.12 -3.67
C LYS A 87 -11.09 3.36 -4.03
N MET A 88 -11.63 4.52 -3.70
CA MET A 88 -13.03 4.89 -3.99
C MET A 88 -13.38 4.81 -5.47
N ILE A 89 -12.41 5.03 -6.35
CA ILE A 89 -12.61 5.10 -7.81
C ILE A 89 -11.97 3.93 -8.54
N SER A 90 -11.34 3.00 -7.83
CA SER A 90 -10.71 1.86 -8.48
C SER A 90 -11.77 0.98 -9.16
N PRO A 91 -11.48 0.47 -10.39
CA PRO A 91 -12.43 -0.37 -11.12
C PRO A 91 -12.90 -1.58 -10.31
N GLN A 92 -12.00 -2.15 -9.50
CA GLN A 92 -12.32 -3.26 -8.61
C GLN A 92 -13.39 -2.89 -7.57
N SER A 93 -13.26 -1.72 -6.92
CA SER A 93 -14.22 -1.28 -5.90
C SER A 93 -15.57 -0.91 -6.52
N ILE A 94 -15.55 -0.29 -7.68
CA ILE A 94 -16.76 0.08 -8.42
C ILE A 94 -17.52 -1.17 -8.85
N SER A 95 -16.82 -2.21 -9.40
CA SER A 95 -17.46 -3.47 -9.79
C SER A 95 -18.10 -4.18 -8.59
N VAL A 96 -17.46 -4.17 -7.42
CA VAL A 96 -18.05 -4.74 -6.20
C VAL A 96 -19.28 -3.92 -5.76
N ALA A 97 -19.19 -2.59 -5.80
CA ALA A 97 -20.29 -1.72 -5.43
C ALA A 97 -21.51 -1.91 -6.34
N THR A 98 -21.32 -1.93 -7.65
CA THR A 98 -22.43 -2.15 -8.62
C THR A 98 -23.06 -3.52 -8.47
N GLY A 99 -22.23 -4.56 -8.25
CA GLY A 99 -22.73 -5.92 -8.01
C GLY A 99 -23.56 -6.05 -6.74
N SER A 100 -23.14 -5.38 -5.64
CA SER A 100 -23.83 -5.45 -4.35
C SER A 100 -25.11 -4.59 -4.29
N THR A 101 -25.20 -3.54 -5.11
CA THR A 101 -26.36 -2.60 -5.13
C THR A 101 -27.34 -2.87 -6.27
N GLY A 102 -27.10 -3.89 -7.10
CA GLY A 102 -27.92 -4.18 -8.28
C GLY A 102 -27.78 -3.15 -9.40
N MET A 103 -26.71 -2.36 -9.40
CA MET A 103 -26.43 -1.31 -10.39
C MET A 103 -25.46 -1.77 -11.47
N VAL A 104 -25.41 -3.08 -11.77
CA VAL A 104 -24.55 -3.64 -12.82
C VAL A 104 -24.83 -2.96 -14.17
N GLY A 105 -23.76 -2.53 -14.86
CA GLY A 105 -23.85 -1.76 -16.11
C GLY A 105 -23.92 -0.23 -15.90
N ARG A 106 -23.98 0.24 -14.65
CA ARG A 106 -24.00 1.67 -14.31
C ARG A 106 -22.72 2.14 -13.63
N GLU A 107 -21.60 1.44 -13.86
CA GLU A 107 -20.28 1.70 -13.26
C GLU A 107 -19.82 3.15 -13.52
N SER A 108 -20.13 3.68 -14.69
CA SER A 108 -19.75 5.05 -15.07
C SER A 108 -20.43 6.12 -14.24
N GLU A 109 -21.65 5.87 -13.75
CA GLU A 109 -22.38 6.82 -12.91
C GLU A 109 -21.73 6.90 -11.53
N ILE A 110 -21.45 5.74 -10.92
CA ILE A 110 -20.73 5.67 -9.63
C ILE A 110 -19.35 6.31 -9.77
N PHE A 111 -18.62 6.00 -10.82
CA PHE A 111 -17.31 6.59 -11.07
C PHE A 111 -17.37 8.13 -11.13
N ARG A 112 -18.27 8.70 -11.92
CA ARG A 112 -18.41 10.16 -12.06
C ARG A 112 -18.76 10.84 -10.74
N PHE A 113 -19.61 10.21 -9.94
CA PHE A 113 -19.99 10.74 -8.65
C PHE A 113 -18.84 10.70 -7.67
N THR A 114 -18.17 9.55 -7.54
CA THR A 114 -17.09 9.35 -6.55
C THR A 114 -15.79 10.04 -6.93
N PHE A 115 -15.50 10.23 -8.22
CA PHE A 115 -14.26 10.84 -8.70
C PHE A 115 -13.98 12.22 -8.10
N LYS A 116 -14.98 13.10 -8.10
CA LYS A 116 -14.83 14.46 -7.55
C LYS A 116 -14.51 14.44 -6.05
N HIS A 117 -15.17 13.55 -5.32
CA HIS A 117 -14.95 13.39 -3.88
C HIS A 117 -13.58 12.76 -3.60
N SER A 118 -13.20 11.75 -4.36
CA SER A 118 -11.92 11.06 -4.25
C SER A 118 -10.74 12.02 -4.45
N ILE A 119 -10.76 12.83 -5.52
CA ILE A 119 -9.67 13.78 -5.77
C ILE A 119 -9.66 14.92 -4.75
N ALA A 120 -10.82 15.41 -4.31
CA ALA A 120 -10.89 16.42 -3.27
C ALA A 120 -10.29 15.91 -1.95
N MET A 121 -10.62 14.68 -1.55
CA MET A 121 -10.03 14.04 -0.36
C MET A 121 -8.52 13.83 -0.52
N ALA A 122 -8.05 13.39 -1.68
CA ALA A 122 -6.62 13.23 -1.94
C ALA A 122 -5.86 14.57 -1.85
N CYS A 123 -6.47 15.67 -2.34
CA CYS A 123 -5.89 17.01 -2.19
C CYS A 123 -5.84 17.46 -0.72
N ILE A 124 -6.90 17.21 0.06
CA ILE A 124 -6.91 17.50 1.50
C ILE A 124 -5.80 16.72 2.21
N VAL A 125 -5.67 15.44 1.93
CA VAL A 125 -4.60 14.58 2.46
C VAL A 125 -3.23 15.14 2.07
N GLY A 126 -3.05 15.55 0.81
CA GLY A 126 -1.79 16.15 0.34
C GLY A 126 -1.44 17.44 1.10
N VAL A 127 -2.42 18.33 1.33
CA VAL A 127 -2.23 19.56 2.12
C VAL A 127 -1.88 19.24 3.57
N LEU A 128 -2.53 18.25 4.19
CA LEU A 128 -2.21 17.83 5.56
C LEU A 128 -0.76 17.33 5.66
N HIS A 129 -0.28 16.56 4.69
CA HIS A 129 1.10 16.09 4.69
C HIS A 129 2.12 17.23 4.43
N LEU A 130 1.76 18.27 3.66
CA LEU A 130 2.56 19.48 3.58
C LEU A 130 2.67 20.18 4.94
N LEU A 131 1.55 20.29 5.68
CA LEU A 131 1.56 20.90 7.02
C LEU A 131 2.42 20.08 7.99
N TRP A 132 2.33 18.75 7.96
CA TRP A 132 3.17 17.89 8.80
C TRP A 132 4.64 17.95 8.43
N ALA A 133 4.96 18.10 7.16
CA ALA A 133 6.35 18.21 6.72
C ALA A 133 7.04 19.49 7.19
N TYR A 134 6.31 20.63 7.17
CA TYR A 134 6.94 21.93 7.32
C TYR A 134 6.44 22.75 8.50
N VAL A 135 5.18 22.58 8.93
CA VAL A 135 4.59 23.37 10.02
C VAL A 135 4.64 22.63 11.34
N PHE A 136 4.39 21.31 11.29
CA PHE A 136 4.29 20.48 12.49
C PHE A 136 5.21 19.24 12.44
N PRO A 137 6.52 19.39 12.17
CA PRO A 137 7.42 18.24 12.03
C PRO A 137 7.55 17.40 13.30
N GLY A 138 7.30 17.99 14.48
CA GLY A 138 7.41 17.30 15.77
C GLY A 138 6.28 16.31 16.08
N ILE A 139 5.21 16.28 15.28
CA ILE A 139 4.09 15.32 15.45
C ILE A 139 4.45 13.96 14.86
N VAL A 140 5.30 13.94 13.83
CA VAL A 140 5.66 12.71 13.11
C VAL A 140 6.80 12.01 13.84
N PRO A 141 6.65 10.71 14.18
CA PRO A 141 7.74 9.94 14.80
C PRO A 141 8.96 9.89 13.88
N ALA A 142 10.15 10.11 14.44
CA ALA A 142 11.39 10.06 13.67
C ALA A 142 11.60 8.66 13.05
N TYR A 143 11.91 8.62 11.75
CA TYR A 143 12.23 7.39 11.06
C TYR A 143 13.60 6.84 11.49
N VAL A 144 13.60 5.70 12.15
CA VAL A 144 14.83 4.97 12.46
C VAL A 144 15.04 3.90 11.39
N LYS A 145 16.13 4.01 10.61
CA LYS A 145 16.44 3.01 9.56
C LYS A 145 16.56 1.62 10.21
N PRO A 146 15.81 0.61 9.76
CA PRO A 146 15.84 -0.72 10.38
C PRO A 146 17.24 -1.37 10.34
N VAL A 147 18.07 -1.00 9.37
CA VAL A 147 19.46 -1.47 9.28
C VAL A 147 20.30 -0.95 10.47
N ALA A 148 20.11 0.30 10.87
CA ALA A 148 20.81 0.86 12.04
C ALA A 148 20.32 0.21 13.35
N ALA A 149 19.02 -0.04 13.48
CA ALA A 149 18.45 -0.75 14.62
C ALA A 149 18.90 -2.21 14.68
N ALA A 150 18.95 -2.90 13.53
CA ALA A 150 19.47 -4.27 13.42
C ALA A 150 20.97 -4.34 13.71
N ALA A 151 21.76 -3.40 13.19
CA ALA A 151 23.19 -3.31 13.48
C ALA A 151 23.48 -3.01 14.95
N ALA A 152 22.69 -2.13 15.58
CA ALA A 152 22.78 -1.83 17.01
C ALA A 152 22.37 -3.06 17.87
N ALA A 153 21.35 -3.81 17.47
CA ALA A 153 20.94 -5.04 18.14
C ALA A 153 22.01 -6.14 18.02
N VAL A 154 22.64 -6.28 16.87
CA VAL A 154 23.78 -7.21 16.65
C VAL A 154 25.00 -6.78 17.46
N ALA A 155 25.32 -5.47 17.48
CA ALA A 155 26.43 -4.93 18.28
C ALA A 155 26.18 -5.08 19.79
N ALA A 156 24.94 -5.04 20.23
CA ALA A 156 24.53 -5.28 21.62
C ALA A 156 24.52 -6.77 22.01
N GLY A 157 24.94 -7.67 21.12
CA GLY A 157 24.98 -9.12 21.38
C GLY A 157 23.61 -9.79 21.48
N ALA A 158 22.55 -9.14 20.98
CA ALA A 158 21.22 -9.73 20.93
C ALA A 158 21.25 -10.95 20.01
N LYS A 159 21.23 -12.14 20.57
CA LYS A 159 21.00 -13.37 19.80
C LYS A 159 19.62 -13.27 19.17
N ALA A 160 19.53 -13.46 17.86
CA ALA A 160 18.26 -13.64 17.18
C ALA A 160 17.58 -14.88 17.76
N SER A 161 16.73 -14.69 18.77
CA SER A 161 15.92 -15.77 19.30
C SER A 161 14.68 -15.90 18.42
N ILE A 162 14.47 -17.07 17.89
CA ILE A 162 13.18 -17.38 17.26
C ILE A 162 12.14 -17.26 18.36
N ASN A 163 11.23 -16.29 18.22
CA ASN A 163 10.16 -16.10 19.18
C ASN A 163 9.24 -17.35 19.15
N PRO A 164 9.18 -18.16 20.22
CA PRO A 164 8.34 -19.34 20.25
C PRO A 164 6.86 -19.02 20.01
N ASP A 165 6.39 -17.84 20.45
CA ASP A 165 5.01 -17.41 20.20
C ASP A 165 4.78 -17.15 18.71
N GLY A 166 5.78 -16.62 17.99
CA GLY A 166 5.71 -16.43 16.54
C GLY A 166 5.59 -17.75 15.78
N LEU A 167 6.30 -18.79 16.22
CA LEU A 167 6.19 -20.14 15.65
C LEU A 167 4.80 -20.76 15.95
N MET A 168 4.28 -20.55 17.15
CA MET A 168 2.93 -21.01 17.52
C MET A 168 1.87 -20.35 16.64
N TRP A 169 1.93 -19.05 16.45
CA TRP A 169 0.98 -18.32 15.57
C TRP A 169 1.11 -18.72 14.11
N LEU A 170 2.32 -18.97 13.62
CA LEU A 170 2.55 -19.52 12.28
C LEU A 170 1.90 -20.91 12.12
N GLY A 171 2.04 -21.78 13.13
CA GLY A 171 1.41 -23.09 13.15
C GLY A 171 -0.12 -23.01 13.13
N ILE A 172 -0.71 -22.11 13.93
CA ILE A 172 -2.16 -21.85 13.94
C ILE A 172 -2.63 -21.35 12.57
N PHE A 173 -1.90 -20.39 11.97
CA PHE A 173 -2.24 -19.84 10.66
C PHE A 173 -2.22 -20.90 9.55
N VAL A 174 -1.18 -21.74 9.50
CA VAL A 174 -1.08 -22.86 8.56
C VAL A 174 -2.20 -23.87 8.80
N GLY A 175 -2.52 -24.16 10.07
CA GLY A 175 -3.63 -25.04 10.44
C GLY A 175 -4.99 -24.52 9.96
N ILE A 176 -5.26 -23.23 10.13
CA ILE A 176 -6.50 -22.59 9.64
C ILE A 176 -6.59 -22.67 8.11
N ILE A 177 -5.52 -22.34 7.39
CA ILE A 177 -5.51 -22.42 5.92
C ILE A 177 -5.77 -23.86 5.46
N THR A 178 -5.14 -24.83 6.10
CA THR A 178 -5.32 -26.25 5.76
C THR A 178 -6.76 -26.69 6.03
N CYS A 179 -7.33 -26.29 7.16
CA CYS A 179 -8.71 -26.60 7.51
C CYS A 179 -9.71 -25.98 6.52
N VAL A 180 -9.53 -24.70 6.17
CA VAL A 180 -10.38 -24.00 5.20
C VAL A 180 -10.28 -24.64 3.81
N THR A 181 -9.08 -25.04 3.37
CA THR A 181 -8.90 -25.72 2.07
C THR A 181 -9.53 -27.10 2.05
N LEU A 182 -9.44 -27.86 3.15
CA LEU A 182 -10.10 -29.16 3.26
C LEU A 182 -11.63 -29.05 3.31
N LEU A 183 -12.15 -28.06 4.02
CA LEU A 183 -13.59 -27.76 4.06
C LEU A 183 -14.11 -27.34 2.68
N ALA A 184 -13.39 -26.46 1.98
CA ALA A 184 -13.75 -26.03 0.64
C ALA A 184 -13.76 -27.19 -0.36
N ARG A 185 -12.80 -28.11 -0.26
CA ARG A 185 -12.78 -29.34 -1.06
C ARG A 185 -13.96 -30.26 -0.77
N ARG A 186 -14.34 -30.42 0.50
CA ARG A 186 -15.52 -31.25 0.89
C ARG A 186 -16.83 -30.62 0.42
N LEU A 187 -16.98 -29.31 0.54
CA LEU A 187 -18.18 -28.60 0.07
C LEU A 187 -18.28 -28.61 -1.46
N GLY A 188 -17.16 -28.43 -2.17
CA GLY A 188 -17.11 -28.54 -3.64
C GLY A 188 -17.48 -29.96 -4.14
N ALA A 189 -17.00 -31.01 -3.47
CA ALA A 189 -17.32 -32.36 -3.83
C ALA A 189 -18.81 -32.70 -3.64
N ASN A 190 -19.49 -32.02 -2.71
CA ASN A 190 -20.94 -32.23 -2.49
C ASN A 190 -21.81 -31.44 -3.50
N LEU A 191 -21.25 -30.47 -4.23
CA LEU A 191 -21.97 -29.71 -5.26
C LEU A 191 -21.89 -30.38 -6.64
N GLU A 192 -20.96 -31.33 -6.84
CA GLU A 192 -20.79 -32.10 -8.08
C GLU A 192 -21.54 -33.44 -8.07
N ALA A 193 -22.33 -33.77 -7.03
CA ALA A 193 -23.15 -34.95 -7.04
C ALA A 193 -24.27 -34.81 -8.09
N PRO A 194 -24.39 -35.72 -9.05
CA PRO A 194 -25.45 -35.66 -10.06
C PRO A 194 -26.82 -35.76 -9.37
N VAL A 195 -27.69 -34.81 -9.73
CA VAL A 195 -29.12 -34.89 -9.41
C VAL A 195 -29.68 -36.00 -10.30
N GLU A 196 -29.95 -37.17 -9.72
CA GLU A 196 -30.74 -38.25 -10.35
C GLU A 196 -32.21 -37.84 -10.50
#